data_b314a701bc7943714df76f2623ae3f17
#
_entry.id   b314a701bc7943714df76f2623ae3f17
#
_cell.length_a   1.000
_cell.length_b   1.000
_cell.length_c   1.000
_cell.angle_alpha   90.00
_cell.angle_beta   90.00
_cell.angle_gamma   90.00
#
_symmetry.space_group_name_H-M   'P 1'
#
loop_
_entity.id
_entity.type
_entity.pdbx_description
1 polymer ?
#
loop_
_entity_poly.entity_id
_entity_poly.type
_entity_poly.pdbx_seq_one_letter_code
_entity_poly.pdbx_strand_id
1 'polypeptide(L)'
;MQLFGKNWADPGAFVLYATSDANTRSMLYGKPNGTLIWNGKNLAMQEDVVPRSGGAVMTGTQICRVSNDYYLNFCGGTSWGDGATISVRGKNIAESAGTVIIQACIGTQGEQQMYICPNGTWTWSGTAVQVTSDQRLKQQISNIDDKLLDAWEDVLPCQFKYNEAVNEKGDTARLHTGYVVQQIDEACKSHNVDISEYGLYCHEEYPERTEEVEVKQDDGSVIKETKVLEPAKEYYSLRYTEALIVECAYLRREVKRLSERLEKLEK
;
A
#
# COMPACT_ATOMS: atom_id res chain seq x y z
N MET A 1 -41.18 -8.44 28.94
CA MET A 1 -41.27 -7.32 27.98
C MET A 1 -42.29 -6.34 28.45
N GLN A 2 -41.98 -5.05 28.48
CA GLN A 2 -42.94 -3.98 28.73
C GLN A 2 -43.03 -3.09 27.50
N LEU A 3 -44.26 -2.68 27.12
CA LEU A 3 -44.50 -1.72 26.04
C LEU A 3 -45.07 -0.44 26.67
N PHE A 4 -44.52 0.72 26.26
CA PHE A 4 -44.96 2.01 26.77
C PHE A 4 -45.97 2.63 25.83
N GLY A 5 -47.19 2.92 26.36
CA GLY A 5 -48.25 3.61 25.65
C GLY A 5 -47.95 5.11 25.47
N LYS A 6 -48.80 5.81 24.71
CA LYS A 6 -48.60 7.21 24.30
C LYS A 6 -48.49 8.25 25.42
N ASN A 7 -48.88 7.89 26.66
CA ASN A 7 -48.85 8.80 27.83
C ASN A 7 -47.59 8.64 28.69
N TRP A 8 -46.59 7.88 28.26
CA TRP A 8 -45.31 7.72 28.94
C TRP A 8 -44.25 8.68 28.39
N ALA A 9 -43.19 8.85 29.13
CA ALA A 9 -42.09 9.75 28.73
C ALA A 9 -41.48 9.41 27.33
N ASP A 10 -41.50 8.12 26.95
CA ASP A 10 -41.11 7.63 25.63
C ASP A 10 -42.25 6.78 25.02
N PRO A 11 -43.29 7.40 24.45
CA PRO A 11 -44.42 6.69 23.87
C PRO A 11 -43.98 5.76 22.74
N GLY A 12 -44.48 4.52 22.73
CA GLY A 12 -44.14 3.51 21.73
C GLY A 12 -42.80 2.81 21.94
N ALA A 13 -42.08 3.08 23.03
CA ALA A 13 -40.89 2.36 23.42
C ALA A 13 -41.18 0.94 23.95
N PHE A 14 -40.21 0.07 23.90
CA PHE A 14 -40.24 -1.24 24.54
C PHE A 14 -39.06 -1.45 25.47
N VAL A 15 -39.26 -2.28 26.49
CA VAL A 15 -38.18 -2.69 27.39
C VAL A 15 -38.20 -4.20 27.57
N LEU A 16 -37.03 -4.81 27.42
CA LEU A 16 -36.78 -6.21 27.77
C LEU A 16 -35.88 -6.25 28.99
N TYR A 17 -36.25 -7.05 29.96
CA TYR A 17 -35.49 -7.27 31.16
C TYR A 17 -34.93 -8.69 31.19
N ALA A 18 -33.69 -8.84 31.62
CA ALA A 18 -33.10 -10.08 32.09
C ALA A 18 -32.68 -9.88 33.55
N THR A 19 -33.19 -10.68 34.45
CA THR A 19 -32.85 -10.64 35.89
C THR A 19 -32.19 -11.96 36.23
N SER A 20 -31.00 -11.88 36.82
CA SER A 20 -30.29 -13.06 37.34
C SER A 20 -30.64 -13.34 38.83
N ASP A 21 -30.96 -12.28 39.56
CA ASP A 21 -31.36 -12.30 40.97
C ASP A 21 -32.18 -11.04 41.29
N ALA A 22 -32.62 -10.91 42.55
CA ALA A 22 -33.47 -9.81 42.99
C ALA A 22 -32.85 -8.40 42.82
N ASN A 23 -31.50 -8.32 42.70
CA ASN A 23 -30.77 -7.05 42.71
C ASN A 23 -30.06 -6.76 41.36
N THR A 24 -29.91 -7.74 40.47
CA THR A 24 -29.20 -7.59 39.22
C THR A 24 -30.16 -7.69 38.03
N ARG A 25 -30.38 -6.54 37.39
CA ARG A 25 -31.27 -6.43 36.22
C ARG A 25 -30.51 -5.87 35.05
N SER A 26 -30.45 -6.60 33.95
CA SER A 26 -30.01 -6.09 32.64
C SER A 26 -31.23 -5.67 31.81
N MET A 27 -31.13 -4.52 31.16
CA MET A 27 -32.24 -3.89 30.45
C MET A 27 -31.88 -3.52 29.05
N LEU A 28 -32.61 -4.00 28.07
CA LEU A 28 -32.59 -3.51 26.68
C LEU A 28 -33.82 -2.62 26.48
N TYR A 29 -33.55 -1.36 26.13
CA TYR A 29 -34.60 -0.35 25.92
C TYR A 29 -34.60 0.13 24.48
N GLY A 30 -35.69 -0.06 23.76
CA GLY A 30 -35.85 0.40 22.38
C GLY A 30 -36.76 1.60 22.31
N LYS A 31 -36.29 2.69 21.72
CA LYS A 31 -37.05 3.94 21.51
C LYS A 31 -37.70 3.96 20.12
N PRO A 32 -38.84 4.71 19.96
CA PRO A 32 -39.50 4.83 18.66
C PRO A 32 -38.65 5.46 17.55
N ASN A 33 -37.65 6.22 17.92
CA ASN A 33 -36.69 6.82 16.98
C ASN A 33 -35.61 5.84 16.48
N GLY A 34 -35.76 4.54 16.79
CA GLY A 34 -34.81 3.51 16.39
C GLY A 34 -33.59 3.33 17.32
N THR A 35 -33.47 4.13 18.38
CA THR A 35 -32.38 3.98 19.35
C THR A 35 -32.59 2.74 20.22
N LEU A 36 -31.56 1.90 20.34
CA LEU A 36 -31.48 0.80 21.29
C LEU A 36 -30.44 1.14 22.39
N ILE A 37 -30.83 0.90 23.64
CA ILE A 37 -30.03 1.17 24.83
C ILE A 37 -29.88 -0.11 25.66
N TRP A 38 -28.67 -0.50 26.01
CA TRP A 38 -28.38 -1.59 26.91
C TRP A 38 -27.77 -1.06 28.21
N ASN A 39 -28.48 -1.31 29.34
CA ASN A 39 -28.03 -0.82 30.65
C ASN A 39 -27.60 0.67 30.65
N GLY A 40 -28.40 1.53 30.03
CA GLY A 40 -28.16 2.96 29.93
C GLY A 40 -27.11 3.40 28.88
N LYS A 41 -26.54 2.49 28.10
CA LYS A 41 -25.62 2.78 27.00
C LYS A 41 -26.29 2.55 25.65
N ASN A 42 -26.12 3.46 24.71
CA ASN A 42 -26.60 3.26 23.35
C ASN A 42 -25.92 2.05 22.73
N LEU A 43 -26.70 1.19 22.08
CA LEU A 43 -26.19 0.15 21.20
C LEU A 43 -26.03 0.75 19.80
N ALA A 44 -24.95 0.38 19.12
CA ALA A 44 -24.74 0.78 17.74
C ALA A 44 -25.88 0.25 16.85
N MET A 45 -26.48 1.13 16.07
CA MET A 45 -27.34 0.76 14.96
C MET A 45 -26.47 0.33 13.78
N GLN A 46 -27.06 -0.33 12.79
CA GLN A 46 -26.35 -0.93 11.65
C GLN A 46 -25.46 0.07 10.85
N GLU A 47 -25.68 1.37 11.05
CA GLU A 47 -24.93 2.45 10.38
C GLU A 47 -23.81 3.06 11.26
N ASP A 48 -23.81 2.78 12.57
CA ASP A 48 -22.86 3.34 13.52
C ASP A 48 -22.15 2.22 14.31
N VAL A 49 -20.96 1.85 13.91
CA VAL A 49 -20.07 1.06 14.78
C VAL A 49 -19.54 2.00 15.85
N VAL A 50 -20.17 1.99 17.03
CA VAL A 50 -19.69 2.77 18.17
C VAL A 50 -18.52 2.06 18.83
N PRO A 51 -17.31 2.64 18.77
CA PRO A 51 -16.17 2.11 19.47
C PRO A 51 -16.21 2.43 20.96
N ARG A 52 -15.65 1.55 21.77
CA ARG A 52 -15.27 1.89 23.14
C ARG A 52 -14.35 3.11 23.13
N SER A 53 -14.75 4.16 23.83
CA SER A 53 -14.02 5.42 24.08
C SER A 53 -12.98 5.84 23.05
N GLY A 54 -13.31 6.78 22.21
CA GLY A 54 -12.40 7.43 21.27
C GLY A 54 -12.47 6.94 19.82
N GLY A 55 -13.54 6.53 19.40
CA GLY A 55 -14.24 6.04 18.27
C GLY A 55 -13.68 6.16 16.86
N ALA A 56 -13.50 5.04 16.17
CA ALA A 56 -13.59 4.99 14.72
C ALA A 56 -15.07 4.97 14.29
N VAL A 57 -15.42 5.63 13.22
CA VAL A 57 -16.74 5.64 12.61
C VAL A 57 -16.66 4.90 11.29
N MET A 58 -17.53 3.93 11.06
CA MET A 58 -17.71 3.37 9.72
C MET A 58 -18.68 4.26 8.94
N THR A 59 -18.20 4.92 7.92
CA THR A 59 -19.02 5.67 6.97
C THR A 59 -19.01 4.94 5.63
N GLY A 60 -20.09 4.22 5.32
CA GLY A 60 -20.17 3.42 4.10
C GLY A 60 -19.11 2.29 4.10
N THR A 61 -18.16 2.32 3.15
CA THR A 61 -17.08 1.33 3.00
C THR A 61 -15.78 1.70 3.73
N GLN A 62 -15.76 2.77 4.52
CA GLN A 62 -14.55 3.30 5.15
C GLN A 62 -14.63 3.27 6.68
N ILE A 63 -13.51 2.94 7.32
CA ILE A 63 -13.31 3.10 8.75
C ILE A 63 -12.48 4.36 8.97
N CYS A 64 -13.10 5.43 9.47
CA CYS A 64 -12.45 6.70 9.72
C CYS A 64 -12.46 7.06 11.20
N ARG A 65 -11.51 7.89 11.64
CA ARG A 65 -11.55 8.53 12.97
C ARG A 65 -12.34 9.83 12.87
N VAL A 66 -12.97 10.20 13.96
CA VAL A 66 -13.73 11.47 14.08
C VAL A 66 -12.83 12.71 14.12
N SER A 67 -11.52 12.55 14.34
CA SER A 67 -10.53 13.64 14.37
C SER A 67 -9.22 13.20 13.73
N ASN A 68 -8.51 14.17 13.14
CA ASN A 68 -7.17 14.02 12.60
C ASN A 68 -6.05 14.01 13.65
N ASP A 69 -6.38 14.21 14.92
CA ASP A 69 -5.42 14.28 16.04
C ASP A 69 -5.11 12.92 16.65
N TYR A 70 -5.74 11.85 16.13
CA TYR A 70 -5.61 10.50 16.63
C TYR A 70 -5.11 9.54 15.56
N TYR A 71 -4.72 8.35 16.00
CA TYR A 71 -4.37 7.23 15.14
C TYR A 71 -5.38 6.08 15.31
N LEU A 72 -5.55 5.28 14.26
CA LEU A 72 -6.30 4.04 14.26
C LEU A 72 -5.33 2.88 14.31
N ASN A 73 -5.45 2.02 15.33
CA ASN A 73 -4.62 0.85 15.50
C ASN A 73 -5.41 -0.44 15.34
N PHE A 74 -4.82 -1.39 14.63
CA PHE A 74 -5.22 -2.78 14.58
C PHE A 74 -4.13 -3.61 15.25
N CYS A 75 -4.41 -4.13 16.45
CA CYS A 75 -3.41 -4.84 17.26
C CYS A 75 -3.73 -6.33 17.32
N GLY A 76 -2.71 -7.17 17.17
CA GLY A 76 -2.80 -8.61 17.36
C GLY A 76 -2.70 -9.06 18.81
N GLY A 77 -2.40 -8.15 19.72
CA GLY A 77 -2.34 -8.37 21.17
C GLY A 77 -3.35 -7.52 21.94
N THR A 78 -3.21 -7.49 23.26
CA THR A 78 -4.11 -6.74 24.17
C THR A 78 -3.79 -5.25 24.25
N SER A 79 -2.58 -4.86 23.82
CA SER A 79 -2.12 -3.47 23.82
C SER A 79 -1.13 -3.20 22.69
N TRP A 80 -0.79 -1.92 22.50
CA TRP A 80 0.36 -1.52 21.68
C TRP A 80 1.65 -2.12 22.25
N GLY A 81 2.45 -2.73 21.38
CA GLY A 81 3.69 -3.39 21.79
C GLY A 81 3.53 -4.85 22.23
N ASP A 82 2.30 -5.36 22.32
CA ASP A 82 2.02 -6.74 22.69
C ASP A 82 1.52 -7.53 21.48
N GLY A 83 2.38 -7.70 20.50
CA GLY A 83 2.09 -8.33 19.21
C GLY A 83 2.19 -7.39 18.02
N ALA A 84 1.86 -7.89 16.84
CA ALA A 84 1.89 -7.10 15.61
C ALA A 84 0.81 -6.01 15.62
N THR A 85 1.14 -4.84 15.06
CA THR A 85 0.21 -3.70 14.98
C THR A 85 0.31 -3.02 13.62
N ILE A 86 -0.85 -2.57 13.11
CA ILE A 86 -0.94 -1.61 12.02
C ILE A 86 -1.50 -0.32 12.59
N SER A 87 -0.78 0.80 12.44
CA SER A 87 -1.18 2.13 12.88
C SER A 87 -1.35 3.06 11.69
N VAL A 88 -2.55 3.60 11.52
CA VAL A 88 -2.84 4.65 10.53
C VAL A 88 -2.95 5.97 11.27
N ARG A 89 -2.08 6.93 10.97
CA ARG A 89 -1.95 8.17 11.71
C ARG A 89 -2.65 9.34 11.02
N GLY A 90 -3.37 10.12 11.82
CA GLY A 90 -4.05 11.33 11.35
C GLY A 90 -3.06 12.43 10.95
N LYS A 91 -3.52 13.37 10.13
CA LYS A 91 -2.68 14.44 9.57
C LYS A 91 -2.12 15.43 10.59
N ASN A 92 -2.68 15.51 11.80
CA ASN A 92 -2.28 16.46 12.84
C ASN A 92 -1.34 15.83 13.89
N ILE A 93 -0.89 14.58 13.70
CA ILE A 93 0.07 13.94 14.62
C ILE A 93 1.47 14.54 14.38
N ALA A 94 2.00 15.28 15.34
CA ALA A 94 3.17 16.13 15.18
C ALA A 94 4.41 15.45 14.57
N GLU A 95 4.73 14.21 14.97
CA GLU A 95 5.98 13.55 14.53
C GLU A 95 5.80 12.59 13.35
N SER A 96 4.56 12.30 12.95
CA SER A 96 4.29 11.25 11.96
C SER A 96 2.93 11.42 11.27
N ALA A 97 2.58 12.67 10.96
CA ALA A 97 1.34 13.03 10.28
C ALA A 97 1.13 12.22 8.99
N GLY A 98 -0.05 11.60 8.85
CA GLY A 98 -0.42 10.85 7.66
C GLY A 98 0.38 9.58 7.38
N THR A 99 1.20 9.12 8.33
CA THR A 99 2.05 7.92 8.18
C THR A 99 1.27 6.65 8.49
N VAL A 100 1.55 5.58 7.74
CA VAL A 100 1.17 4.21 8.11
C VAL A 100 2.38 3.51 8.72
N ILE A 101 2.20 2.89 9.89
CA ILE A 101 3.24 2.10 10.56
C ILE A 101 2.76 0.66 10.66
N ILE A 102 3.57 -0.27 10.17
CA ILE A 102 3.39 -1.70 10.37
C ILE A 102 4.49 -2.16 11.30
N GLN A 103 4.12 -2.71 12.45
CA GLN A 103 5.04 -3.08 13.51
C GLN A 103 4.91 -4.56 13.84
N ALA A 104 6.05 -5.20 14.03
CA ALA A 104 6.16 -6.53 14.63
C ALA A 104 6.92 -6.42 15.93
N CYS A 105 6.32 -6.88 17.03
CA CYS A 105 6.97 -6.90 18.35
C CYS A 105 6.48 -8.09 19.17
N ILE A 106 7.30 -8.49 20.12
CA ILE A 106 6.98 -9.51 21.13
C ILE A 106 7.34 -8.92 22.49
N GLY A 107 6.37 -8.30 23.15
CA GLY A 107 6.57 -7.61 24.42
C GLY A 107 7.62 -6.49 24.30
N THR A 108 8.54 -6.41 25.26
CA THR A 108 9.62 -5.41 25.27
C THR A 108 10.82 -5.76 24.39
N GLN A 109 10.75 -6.84 23.63
CA GLN A 109 11.85 -7.33 22.78
C GLN A 109 11.73 -6.75 21.37
N GLY A 110 12.60 -5.80 21.06
CA GLY A 110 12.97 -5.36 19.72
C GLY A 110 11.83 -5.09 18.73
N GLU A 111 11.26 -3.90 18.77
CA GLU A 111 10.26 -3.48 17.79
C GLU A 111 10.88 -3.36 16.38
N GLN A 112 10.32 -4.07 15.41
CA GLN A 112 10.66 -3.91 14.00
C GLN A 112 9.52 -3.19 13.32
N GLN A 113 9.80 -2.05 12.70
CA GLN A 113 8.79 -1.15 12.16
C GLN A 113 9.05 -0.81 10.69
N MET A 114 7.99 -0.86 9.89
CA MET A 114 7.95 -0.28 8.56
C MET A 114 7.12 1.00 8.61
N TYR A 115 7.66 2.08 8.08
CA TYR A 115 7.00 3.37 7.94
C TYR A 115 6.73 3.64 6.48
N ILE A 116 5.50 4.00 6.14
CA ILE A 116 5.09 4.50 4.83
C ILE A 116 4.70 5.96 5.03
N CYS A 117 5.49 6.88 4.50
CA CYS A 117 5.36 8.31 4.75
C CYS A 117 4.69 9.05 3.58
N PRO A 118 3.96 10.16 3.82
CA PRO A 118 3.28 10.93 2.77
C PRO A 118 4.21 11.53 1.72
N ASN A 119 5.50 11.67 2.02
CA ASN A 119 6.52 12.16 1.07
C ASN A 119 7.02 11.08 0.10
N GLY A 120 6.36 9.92 0.03
CA GLY A 120 6.72 8.81 -0.84
C GLY A 120 7.87 7.93 -0.33
N THR A 121 8.46 8.24 0.83
CA THR A 121 9.48 7.36 1.43
C THR A 121 8.83 6.23 2.23
N TRP A 122 9.47 5.07 2.20
CA TRP A 122 9.21 4.02 3.16
C TRP A 122 10.53 3.56 3.78
N THR A 123 10.51 3.26 5.07
CA THR A 123 11.70 2.87 5.82
C THR A 123 11.41 1.62 6.63
N TRP A 124 12.46 0.83 6.85
CA TRP A 124 12.46 -0.37 7.67
C TRP A 124 13.49 -0.24 8.77
N SER A 125 13.09 -0.41 10.03
CA SER A 125 14.00 -0.33 11.17
C SER A 125 14.76 -1.64 11.47
N GLY A 126 14.38 -2.73 10.78
CA GLY A 126 15.06 -4.02 10.91
C GLY A 126 16.43 -4.05 10.22
N THR A 127 17.21 -5.09 10.54
CA THR A 127 18.61 -5.22 10.09
C THR A 127 18.74 -5.60 8.62
N ALA A 128 17.78 -6.37 8.06
CA ALA A 128 17.84 -6.85 6.69
C ALA A 128 16.45 -7.22 6.16
N VAL A 129 16.28 -7.04 4.86
CA VAL A 129 15.21 -7.69 4.08
C VAL A 129 15.82 -8.92 3.42
N GLN A 130 15.45 -10.11 3.89
CA GLN A 130 15.93 -11.37 3.32
C GLN A 130 15.00 -11.82 2.20
N VAL A 131 15.58 -12.13 1.06
CA VAL A 131 14.87 -12.72 -0.07
C VAL A 131 15.32 -14.19 -0.18
N THR A 132 14.34 -15.09 -0.23
CA THR A 132 14.62 -16.53 -0.38
C THR A 132 15.34 -16.81 -1.70
N SER A 133 16.48 -17.52 -1.61
CA SER A 133 17.32 -17.90 -2.76
C SER A 133 17.68 -19.38 -2.75
N ASP A 134 16.80 -20.23 -2.24
CA ASP A 134 16.96 -21.66 -2.12
C ASP A 134 16.89 -22.34 -3.50
N GLN A 135 17.89 -23.17 -3.82
CA GLN A 135 17.98 -23.94 -5.07
C GLN A 135 16.72 -24.79 -5.33
N ARG A 136 16.12 -25.34 -4.27
CA ARG A 136 14.91 -26.20 -4.36
C ARG A 136 13.68 -25.46 -4.88
N LEU A 137 13.69 -24.14 -4.86
CA LEU A 137 12.63 -23.25 -5.35
C LEU A 137 12.91 -22.71 -6.75
N LYS A 138 13.99 -23.15 -7.39
CA LYS A 138 14.45 -22.65 -8.69
C LYS A 138 14.51 -23.79 -9.70
N GLN A 139 14.24 -23.46 -10.94
CA GLN A 139 14.36 -24.36 -12.09
C GLN A 139 15.27 -23.74 -13.15
N GLN A 140 15.76 -24.54 -14.08
CA GLN A 140 16.58 -24.11 -15.22
C GLN A 140 17.76 -23.20 -14.82
N ILE A 141 18.47 -23.57 -13.74
CA ILE A 141 19.60 -22.81 -13.25
C ILE A 141 20.74 -22.92 -14.28
N SER A 142 21.11 -21.78 -14.86
CA SER A 142 22.18 -21.67 -15.86
C SER A 142 22.99 -20.39 -15.62
N ASN A 143 24.06 -20.23 -16.38
CA ASN A 143 24.71 -18.91 -16.47
C ASN A 143 23.80 -17.91 -17.16
N ILE A 144 24.04 -16.62 -16.92
CA ILE A 144 23.37 -15.55 -17.65
C ILE A 144 23.75 -15.66 -19.14
N ASP A 145 22.77 -15.49 -20.02
CA ASP A 145 22.94 -15.61 -21.46
C ASP A 145 23.96 -14.58 -21.97
N ASP A 146 24.90 -15.03 -22.79
CA ASP A 146 25.91 -14.16 -23.41
C ASP A 146 25.27 -13.07 -24.28
N LYS A 147 24.13 -13.32 -24.92
CA LYS A 147 23.41 -12.30 -25.70
C LYS A 147 22.90 -11.16 -24.83
N LEU A 148 22.38 -11.48 -23.62
CA LEU A 148 21.98 -10.44 -22.67
C LEU A 148 23.20 -9.64 -22.21
N LEU A 149 24.32 -10.31 -21.97
CA LEU A 149 25.58 -9.62 -21.59
C LEU A 149 26.16 -8.78 -22.74
N ASP A 150 25.95 -9.19 -23.99
CA ASP A 150 26.34 -8.40 -25.16
C ASP A 150 25.47 -7.17 -25.32
N ALA A 151 24.13 -7.31 -25.10
CA ALA A 151 23.21 -6.18 -25.08
C ALA A 151 23.50 -5.21 -23.92
N TRP A 152 23.99 -5.75 -22.81
CA TRP A 152 24.30 -4.94 -21.63
C TRP A 152 25.50 -4.01 -21.82
N GLU A 153 26.37 -4.26 -22.81
CA GLU A 153 27.44 -3.35 -23.21
C GLU A 153 26.95 -1.98 -23.64
N ASP A 154 25.72 -1.93 -24.23
CA ASP A 154 25.09 -0.71 -24.69
C ASP A 154 24.21 -0.03 -23.61
N VAL A 155 24.04 -0.66 -22.45
CA VAL A 155 23.25 -0.12 -21.34
C VAL A 155 24.14 0.78 -20.47
N LEU A 156 23.89 2.07 -20.53
CA LEU A 156 24.68 3.05 -19.77
C LEU A 156 23.89 3.58 -18.56
N PRO A 157 24.51 3.60 -17.36
CA PRO A 157 23.93 4.30 -16.22
C PRO A 157 23.88 5.81 -16.49
N CYS A 158 22.82 6.46 -16.01
CA CYS A 158 22.61 7.89 -16.23
C CYS A 158 22.29 8.64 -14.94
N GLN A 159 22.32 9.97 -15.01
CA GLN A 159 21.85 10.86 -13.96
C GLN A 159 20.54 11.53 -14.41
N PHE A 160 19.60 11.66 -13.49
CA PHE A 160 18.30 12.29 -13.78
C PHE A 160 17.73 13.00 -12.55
N LYS A 161 16.70 13.82 -12.78
CA LYS A 161 15.83 14.39 -11.74
C LYS A 161 14.41 13.93 -12.02
N TYR A 162 13.65 13.62 -10.98
CA TYR A 162 12.22 13.34 -11.12
C TYR A 162 11.45 14.61 -11.47
N ASN A 163 10.53 14.53 -12.43
CA ASN A 163 9.75 15.66 -12.90
C ASN A 163 8.97 16.35 -11.76
N GLU A 164 8.35 15.58 -10.87
CA GLU A 164 7.64 16.13 -9.70
C GLU A 164 8.58 16.94 -8.80
N ALA A 165 9.77 16.40 -8.53
CA ALA A 165 10.76 17.10 -7.70
C ALA A 165 11.25 18.41 -8.36
N VAL A 166 11.36 18.42 -9.70
CA VAL A 166 11.71 19.65 -10.45
C VAL A 166 10.56 20.64 -10.40
N ASN A 167 9.32 20.18 -10.56
CA ASN A 167 8.14 21.05 -10.49
C ASN A 167 7.98 21.71 -9.11
N GLU A 168 8.31 20.96 -8.03
CA GLU A 168 8.19 21.47 -6.65
C GLU A 168 9.39 22.34 -6.21
N LYS A 169 10.61 22.00 -6.61
CA LYS A 169 11.86 22.52 -6.04
C LYS A 169 12.75 23.22 -7.07
N GLY A 170 12.37 23.23 -8.35
CA GLY A 170 13.15 23.82 -9.43
C GLY A 170 14.57 23.23 -9.49
N ASP A 171 15.55 24.11 -9.61
CA ASP A 171 16.96 23.76 -9.73
C ASP A 171 17.54 23.05 -8.51
N THR A 172 16.89 23.19 -7.33
CA THR A 172 17.32 22.53 -6.08
C THR A 172 16.88 21.06 -5.98
N ALA A 173 16.11 20.55 -6.95
CA ALA A 173 15.79 19.10 -7.03
C ALA A 173 17.07 18.27 -7.14
N ARG A 174 17.12 17.18 -6.34
CA ARG A 174 18.30 16.32 -6.26
C ARG A 174 18.52 15.55 -7.57
N LEU A 175 19.77 15.31 -7.91
CA LEU A 175 20.17 14.34 -8.92
C LEU A 175 20.10 12.92 -8.36
N HIS A 176 19.60 12.03 -9.16
CA HIS A 176 19.58 10.59 -8.94
C HIS A 176 20.45 9.91 -9.99
N THR A 177 20.95 8.71 -9.68
CA THR A 177 21.68 7.86 -10.60
C THR A 177 20.94 6.55 -10.79
N GLY A 178 20.96 6.00 -11.99
CA GLY A 178 20.27 4.75 -12.28
C GLY A 178 20.22 4.46 -13.77
N TYR A 179 19.24 3.67 -14.16
CA TYR A 179 19.00 3.29 -15.55
C TYR A 179 17.63 3.80 -16.00
N VAL A 180 17.47 3.99 -17.29
CA VAL A 180 16.18 4.23 -17.95
C VAL A 180 15.76 2.91 -18.59
N VAL A 181 14.58 2.39 -18.20
CA VAL A 181 14.12 1.05 -18.61
C VAL A 181 13.96 0.95 -20.12
N GLN A 182 13.47 2.02 -20.77
CA GLN A 182 13.32 2.07 -22.23
C GLN A 182 14.66 1.96 -22.95
N GLN A 183 15.75 2.52 -22.41
CA GLN A 183 17.07 2.37 -22.98
C GLN A 183 17.61 0.93 -22.86
N ILE A 184 17.28 0.24 -21.76
CA ILE A 184 17.60 -1.19 -21.62
C ILE A 184 16.85 -2.00 -22.67
N ASP A 185 15.56 -1.74 -22.87
CA ASP A 185 14.72 -2.41 -23.87
C ASP A 185 15.25 -2.19 -25.29
N GLU A 186 15.64 -0.95 -25.64
CA GLU A 186 16.24 -0.62 -26.93
C GLU A 186 17.57 -1.35 -27.15
N ALA A 187 18.46 -1.37 -26.15
CA ALA A 187 19.71 -2.11 -26.21
C ALA A 187 19.47 -3.61 -26.42
N CYS A 188 18.55 -4.21 -25.65
CA CYS A 188 18.19 -5.61 -25.79
C CYS A 188 17.62 -5.93 -27.18
N LYS A 189 16.73 -5.10 -27.71
CA LYS A 189 16.16 -5.24 -29.06
C LYS A 189 17.22 -5.21 -30.15
N SER A 190 18.23 -4.34 -30.02
CA SER A 190 19.33 -4.25 -31.00
C SER A 190 20.16 -5.53 -31.08
N HIS A 191 20.20 -6.30 -30.00
CA HIS A 191 20.86 -7.60 -29.90
C HIS A 191 19.93 -8.81 -30.06
N ASN A 192 18.68 -8.60 -30.47
CA ASN A 192 17.64 -9.62 -30.60
C ASN A 192 17.37 -10.38 -29.29
N VAL A 193 17.38 -9.66 -28.17
CA VAL A 193 17.01 -10.13 -26.84
C VAL A 193 15.62 -9.55 -26.49
N ASP A 194 14.70 -10.42 -26.10
CA ASP A 194 13.41 -9.99 -25.54
C ASP A 194 13.56 -9.78 -24.03
N ILE A 195 13.64 -8.52 -23.61
CA ILE A 195 13.84 -8.18 -22.18
C ILE A 195 12.64 -8.56 -21.32
N SER A 196 11.46 -8.74 -21.89
CA SER A 196 10.26 -9.13 -21.15
C SER A 196 10.33 -10.54 -20.55
N GLU A 197 11.23 -11.38 -21.06
CA GLU A 197 11.53 -12.71 -20.52
C GLU A 197 12.33 -12.64 -19.21
N TYR A 198 12.90 -11.47 -18.88
CA TYR A 198 13.76 -11.29 -17.71
C TYR A 198 13.06 -10.53 -16.59
N GLY A 199 13.14 -11.07 -15.39
CA GLY A 199 12.47 -10.51 -14.22
C GLY A 199 12.91 -9.09 -13.83
N LEU A 200 14.04 -8.61 -14.33
CA LEU A 200 14.52 -7.23 -14.08
C LEU A 200 13.64 -6.17 -14.73
N TYR A 201 12.97 -6.48 -15.84
CA TYR A 201 12.07 -5.58 -16.57
C TYR A 201 10.64 -5.77 -16.08
N CYS A 202 9.98 -4.69 -15.74
CA CYS A 202 8.57 -4.69 -15.35
C CYS A 202 7.82 -3.65 -16.18
N HIS A 203 6.77 -4.09 -16.86
CA HIS A 203 5.85 -3.26 -17.61
C HIS A 203 4.42 -3.58 -17.18
N GLU A 204 3.69 -2.57 -16.77
CA GLU A 204 2.31 -2.68 -16.33
C GLU A 204 1.43 -1.74 -17.13
N GLU A 205 0.37 -2.26 -17.71
CA GLU A 205 -0.63 -1.51 -18.45
C GLU A 205 -1.93 -1.44 -17.65
N TYR A 206 -2.46 -0.24 -17.50
CA TYR A 206 -3.75 0.02 -16.89
C TYR A 206 -4.70 0.53 -17.96
N PRO A 207 -5.77 -0.24 -18.29
CA PRO A 207 -6.74 0.18 -19.29
C PRO A 207 -7.49 1.44 -18.85
N GLU A 208 -8.04 2.15 -19.83
CA GLU A 208 -8.95 3.25 -19.56
C GLU A 208 -10.12 2.79 -18.71
N ARG A 209 -10.43 3.57 -17.66
CA ARG A 209 -11.56 3.34 -16.80
C ARG A 209 -12.67 4.31 -17.12
N THR A 210 -13.82 3.77 -17.51
CA THR A 210 -14.98 4.55 -17.93
C THR A 210 -16.19 4.23 -17.06
N GLU A 211 -17.14 5.17 -17.02
CA GLU A 211 -18.45 5.03 -16.39
C GLU A 211 -19.53 5.47 -17.35
N GLU A 212 -20.63 4.70 -17.44
CA GLU A 212 -21.84 5.16 -18.13
C GLU A 212 -22.63 6.10 -17.22
N VAL A 213 -22.86 7.34 -17.66
CA VAL A 213 -23.65 8.33 -16.96
C VAL A 213 -24.89 8.67 -17.78
N GLU A 214 -26.03 8.79 -17.10
CA GLU A 214 -27.28 9.24 -17.74
C GLU A 214 -27.30 10.78 -17.76
N VAL A 215 -27.35 11.35 -18.97
CA VAL A 215 -27.41 12.80 -19.19
C VAL A 215 -28.80 13.15 -19.70
N LYS A 216 -29.52 14.04 -18.98
CA LYS A 216 -30.79 14.60 -19.44
C LYS A 216 -30.53 15.70 -20.45
N GLN A 217 -31.20 15.61 -21.61
CA GLN A 217 -31.16 16.62 -22.66
C GLN A 217 -32.23 17.69 -22.40
N ASP A 218 -32.13 18.85 -23.06
CA ASP A 218 -33.06 19.96 -22.92
C ASP A 218 -34.48 19.62 -23.39
N ASP A 219 -34.63 18.62 -24.25
CA ASP A 219 -35.92 18.09 -24.75
C ASP A 219 -36.58 17.09 -23.77
N GLY A 220 -35.91 16.80 -22.61
CA GLY A 220 -36.37 15.86 -21.60
C GLY A 220 -35.99 14.40 -21.86
N SER A 221 -35.33 14.08 -22.97
CA SER A 221 -34.78 12.75 -23.24
C SER A 221 -33.56 12.46 -22.36
N VAL A 222 -33.32 11.17 -22.07
CA VAL A 222 -32.15 10.71 -21.32
C VAL A 222 -31.28 9.91 -22.27
N ILE A 223 -30.05 10.33 -22.43
CA ILE A 223 -29.02 9.60 -23.18
C ILE A 223 -27.97 9.05 -22.22
N LYS A 224 -27.36 7.91 -22.60
CA LYS A 224 -26.20 7.37 -21.90
C LYS A 224 -24.93 7.87 -22.55
N GLU A 225 -24.09 8.52 -21.77
CA GLU A 225 -22.76 8.95 -22.21
C GLU A 225 -21.68 8.18 -21.46
N THR A 226 -20.62 7.82 -22.16
CA THR A 226 -19.44 7.21 -21.52
C THR A 226 -18.50 8.32 -21.07
N LYS A 227 -18.32 8.44 -19.75
CA LYS A 227 -17.38 9.37 -19.15
C LYS A 227 -16.09 8.64 -18.80
N VAL A 228 -14.97 9.16 -19.26
CA VAL A 228 -13.65 8.67 -18.85
C VAL A 228 -13.36 9.13 -17.43
N LEU A 229 -13.18 8.18 -16.52
CA LEU A 229 -12.80 8.43 -15.12
C LEU A 229 -11.28 8.51 -14.98
N GLU A 230 -10.58 7.60 -15.64
CA GLU A 230 -9.12 7.55 -15.66
C GLU A 230 -8.68 7.13 -17.08
N PRO A 231 -7.76 7.88 -17.72
CA PRO A 231 -7.20 7.48 -18.98
C PRO A 231 -6.30 6.25 -18.85
N ALA A 232 -6.11 5.52 -19.92
CA ALA A 232 -5.14 4.43 -19.97
C ALA A 232 -3.73 4.93 -19.56
N LYS A 233 -3.00 4.11 -18.83
CA LYS A 233 -1.66 4.44 -18.32
C LYS A 233 -0.74 3.23 -18.46
N GLU A 234 0.53 3.52 -18.70
CA GLU A 234 1.60 2.54 -18.70
C GLU A 234 2.65 2.92 -17.66
N TYR A 235 3.18 1.92 -16.99
CA TYR A 235 4.27 2.10 -16.03
C TYR A 235 5.39 1.12 -16.35
N TYR A 236 6.59 1.66 -16.44
CA TYR A 236 7.82 0.90 -16.58
C TYR A 236 8.62 0.98 -15.29
N SER A 237 9.09 -0.16 -14.80
CA SER A 237 9.92 -0.21 -13.62
C SER A 237 11.05 -1.24 -13.75
N LEU A 238 12.09 -1.07 -12.95
CA LEU A 238 13.28 -1.90 -12.98
C LEU A 238 13.51 -2.54 -11.61
N ARG A 239 13.74 -3.84 -11.59
CA ARG A 239 14.28 -4.49 -10.40
C ARG A 239 15.79 -4.27 -10.34
N TYR A 240 16.19 -3.20 -9.69
CA TYR A 240 17.59 -2.76 -9.61
C TYR A 240 18.55 -3.84 -9.12
N THR A 241 18.14 -4.69 -8.17
CA THR A 241 18.99 -5.79 -7.68
C THR A 241 19.32 -6.78 -8.79
N GLU A 242 18.37 -7.14 -9.63
CA GLU A 242 18.57 -8.03 -10.76
C GLU A 242 19.42 -7.36 -11.85
N ALA A 243 19.14 -6.10 -12.16
CA ALA A 243 19.94 -5.32 -13.10
C ALA A 243 21.42 -5.21 -12.66
N LEU A 244 21.66 -4.97 -11.36
CA LEU A 244 23.02 -4.94 -10.81
C LEU A 244 23.71 -6.31 -10.86
N ILE A 245 22.97 -7.41 -10.79
CA ILE A 245 23.54 -8.76 -11.00
C ILE A 245 23.99 -8.95 -12.45
N VAL A 246 23.19 -8.49 -13.43
CA VAL A 246 23.59 -8.51 -14.84
C VAL A 246 24.83 -7.65 -15.07
N GLU A 247 24.87 -6.43 -14.51
CA GLU A 247 26.04 -5.53 -14.55
C GLU A 247 27.30 -6.21 -13.99
N CYS A 248 27.18 -6.83 -12.80
CA CYS A 248 28.31 -7.57 -12.21
C CYS A 248 28.76 -8.75 -13.07
N ALA A 249 27.84 -9.44 -13.73
CA ALA A 249 28.17 -10.56 -14.63
C ALA A 249 28.88 -10.06 -15.88
N TYR A 250 28.38 -8.96 -16.48
CA TYR A 250 29.03 -8.29 -17.61
C TYR A 250 30.45 -7.86 -17.25
N LEU A 251 30.61 -7.13 -16.15
CA LEU A 251 31.96 -6.67 -15.72
C LEU A 251 32.92 -7.84 -15.45
N ARG A 252 32.46 -8.93 -14.83
CA ARG A 252 33.28 -10.14 -14.63
C ARG A 252 33.74 -10.76 -15.95
N ARG A 253 32.83 -10.82 -16.95
CA ARG A 253 33.15 -11.30 -18.29
C ARG A 253 34.22 -10.42 -18.94
N GLU A 254 34.05 -9.11 -18.87
CA GLU A 254 35.03 -8.18 -19.49
C GLU A 254 36.40 -8.22 -18.79
N VAL A 255 36.43 -8.27 -17.46
CA VAL A 255 37.69 -8.44 -16.72
C VAL A 255 38.42 -9.73 -17.14
N LYS A 256 37.69 -10.84 -17.29
CA LYS A 256 38.27 -12.11 -17.76
C LYS A 256 38.79 -11.98 -19.18
N ARG A 257 38.04 -11.37 -20.11
CA ARG A 257 38.48 -11.11 -21.50
C ARG A 257 39.77 -10.26 -21.55
N LEU A 258 39.84 -9.21 -20.72
CA LEU A 258 41.03 -8.35 -20.62
C LEU A 258 42.21 -9.11 -20.06
N SER A 259 42.06 -9.91 -19.02
CA SER A 259 43.13 -10.75 -18.45
C SER A 259 43.69 -11.70 -19.48
N GLU A 260 42.85 -12.43 -20.23
CA GLU A 260 43.27 -13.34 -21.29
C GLU A 260 44.01 -12.63 -22.43
N ARG A 261 43.65 -11.38 -22.74
CA ARG A 261 44.36 -10.57 -23.73
C ARG A 261 45.73 -10.14 -23.23
N LEU A 262 45.83 -9.72 -21.97
CA LEU A 262 47.14 -9.37 -21.35
C LEU A 262 48.09 -10.55 -21.33
N GLU A 263 47.65 -11.73 -20.91
CA GLU A 263 48.47 -12.94 -20.91
C GLU A 263 49.02 -13.32 -22.30
N LYS A 264 48.25 -13.00 -23.37
CA LYS A 264 48.69 -13.21 -24.76
C LYS A 264 49.72 -12.18 -25.22
N LEU A 265 49.75 -10.99 -24.64
CA LEU A 265 50.73 -9.93 -24.99
C LEU A 265 52.02 -10.06 -24.22
N GLU A 266 52.00 -10.76 -23.07
CA GLU A 266 53.21 -11.01 -22.26
C GLU A 266 54.03 -12.24 -22.71
N LYS A 267 53.47 -13.04 -23.64
CA LYS A 267 54.12 -14.20 -24.26
C LYS A 267 54.77 -13.83 -25.61
#